data_e216d1bd58618e3e0d4c89744e15a9a0
#
_entry.id   e216d1bd58618e3e0d4c89744e15a9a0
#
_cell.length_a   1.000
_cell.length_b   1.000
_cell.length_c   1.000
_cell.angle_alpha   90.00
_cell.angle_beta   90.00
_cell.angle_gamma   90.00
#
_symmetry.space_group_name_H-M   'P 1'
#
loop_
_entity.id
_entity.type
_entity.pdbx_description
1 polymer ?
#
loop_
_entity_poly.entity_id
_entity_poly.type
_entity_poly.pdbx_seq_one_letter_code
_entity_poly.pdbx_strand_id
1 'polypeptide(L)'
;MSPYEFIHPEDAAALRQMESIPGFPAFVKSILSLGLERLQYGMNMASSVRLSERQLPEVYRHLPPICDRLGIAVPEFYLSMDPMPNAWTFGDTRIFITVTSGLLEMMDDEELDAVLAHECGHILCRHVLYHSVARYILAGVDSLGVLGKLTVPIQLAFLYWQRKSELSCDRAAAIVTSPEVVSRVMARLAAGPRKITENINLEEWAQQADQYDVIWNSGIWNKTLQIYAIAAQNHPFSAVRVREVLKWGRSEEYRNIKNNLLRLDSGHRCPRCKRTVDGSWTYCNYCGHKLK
;
A
#
# COMPACT_ATOMS: atom_id res chain seq x y z
N MET A 1 1.38 -10.98 11.41
CA MET A 1 2.62 -10.21 11.17
C MET A 1 2.48 -8.85 11.82
N SER A 2 3.58 -8.29 12.35
CA SER A 2 3.60 -6.92 12.88
C SER A 2 4.18 -5.96 11.83
N PRO A 3 3.63 -4.75 11.64
CA PRO A 3 4.22 -3.77 10.74
C PRO A 3 5.65 -3.38 11.15
N TYR A 4 5.98 -3.44 12.44
CA TYR A 4 7.32 -3.14 12.95
C TYR A 4 8.43 -4.08 12.44
N GLU A 5 8.06 -5.24 11.87
CA GLU A 5 9.01 -6.20 11.32
C GLU A 5 9.55 -5.77 9.95
N PHE A 6 8.82 -4.89 9.22
CA PHE A 6 9.18 -4.53 7.84
C PHE A 6 8.97 -3.06 7.48
N ILE A 7 8.34 -2.24 8.34
CA ILE A 7 8.07 -0.83 8.04
C ILE A 7 9.37 -0.11 7.65
N HIS A 8 9.30 0.67 6.58
CA HIS A 8 10.46 1.41 6.12
C HIS A 8 10.81 2.52 7.13
N PRO A 9 12.09 2.69 7.52
CA PRO A 9 12.48 3.69 8.52
C PRO A 9 12.07 5.12 8.17
N GLU A 10 12.13 5.48 6.89
CA GLU A 10 11.72 6.81 6.41
C GLU A 10 10.22 7.03 6.51
N ASP A 11 9.39 5.99 6.31
CA ASP A 11 7.95 6.07 6.52
C ASP A 11 7.63 6.35 7.99
N ALA A 12 8.16 5.53 8.88
CA ALA A 12 7.96 5.70 10.32
C ALA A 12 8.45 7.07 10.83
N ALA A 13 9.54 7.60 10.28
CA ALA A 13 10.07 8.92 10.63
C ALA A 13 9.16 10.04 10.09
N ALA A 14 8.75 9.96 8.83
CA ALA A 14 7.89 10.96 8.19
C ALA A 14 6.50 11.03 8.85
N LEU A 15 5.92 9.89 9.23
CA LEU A 15 4.65 9.83 9.95
C LEU A 15 4.75 10.54 11.30
N ARG A 16 5.76 10.20 12.10
CA ARG A 16 5.99 10.88 13.40
C ARG A 16 6.18 12.39 13.24
N GLN A 17 6.93 12.82 12.22
CA GLN A 17 7.14 14.22 11.94
C GLN A 17 5.83 14.93 11.58
N MET A 18 5.00 14.33 10.76
CA MET A 18 3.69 14.84 10.37
C MET A 18 2.75 14.95 11.57
N GLU A 19 2.67 13.92 12.39
CA GLU A 19 1.82 13.90 13.60
C GLU A 19 2.27 14.91 14.66
N SER A 20 3.54 15.31 14.67
CA SER A 20 4.07 16.31 15.59
C SER A 20 3.71 17.75 15.20
N ILE A 21 3.14 18.00 14.03
CA ILE A 21 2.74 19.34 13.59
C ILE A 21 1.57 19.84 14.46
N PRO A 22 1.70 21.01 15.12
CA PRO A 22 0.64 21.56 15.94
C PRO A 22 -0.69 21.69 15.19
N GLY A 23 -1.77 21.15 15.78
CA GLY A 23 -3.11 21.17 15.18
C GLY A 23 -3.40 20.04 14.20
N PHE A 24 -2.42 19.21 13.83
CA PHE A 24 -2.59 18.10 12.89
C PHE A 24 -3.66 17.08 13.35
N PRO A 25 -3.67 16.57 14.60
CA PRO A 25 -4.72 15.64 15.04
C PRO A 25 -6.14 16.24 15.01
N ALA A 26 -6.27 17.51 15.36
CA ALA A 26 -7.57 18.22 15.30
C ALA A 26 -8.03 18.38 13.85
N PHE A 27 -7.12 18.65 12.95
CA PHE A 27 -7.38 18.74 11.51
C PHE A 27 -7.88 17.38 10.95
N VAL A 28 -7.18 16.28 11.19
CA VAL A 28 -7.60 14.93 10.76
C VAL A 28 -8.99 14.62 11.29
N LYS A 29 -9.26 14.89 12.57
CA LYS A 29 -10.57 14.71 13.18
C LYS A 29 -11.67 15.54 12.49
N SER A 30 -11.36 16.76 12.08
CA SER A 30 -12.33 17.63 11.37
C SER A 30 -12.70 17.05 10.00
N ILE A 31 -11.73 16.51 9.25
CA ILE A 31 -11.97 15.85 7.96
C ILE A 31 -12.84 14.60 8.13
N LEU A 32 -12.52 13.76 9.12
CA LEU A 32 -13.31 12.56 9.40
C LEU A 32 -14.78 12.89 9.73
N SER A 33 -15.03 14.01 10.43
CA SER A 33 -16.37 14.44 10.78
C SER A 33 -17.24 14.84 9.58
N LEU A 34 -16.67 15.05 8.40
CA LEU A 34 -17.40 15.34 7.15
C LEU A 34 -18.18 14.14 6.60
N GLY A 35 -17.99 12.94 7.16
CA GLY A 35 -18.69 11.74 6.72
C GLY A 35 -18.29 11.23 5.32
N LEU A 36 -17.10 11.63 4.85
CA LEU A 36 -16.60 11.32 3.52
C LEU A 36 -16.41 9.80 3.29
N GLU A 37 -16.16 9.03 4.36
CA GLU A 37 -16.13 7.56 4.29
C GLU A 37 -17.48 7.00 3.82
N ARG A 38 -18.59 7.52 4.37
CA ARG A 38 -19.95 7.11 3.99
C ARG A 38 -20.26 7.44 2.53
N LEU A 39 -19.81 8.63 2.09
CA LEU A 39 -19.97 9.06 0.69
C LEU A 39 -19.23 8.11 -0.24
N GLN A 40 -17.95 7.87 -0.01
CA GLN A 40 -17.15 6.98 -0.86
C GLN A 40 -17.67 5.55 -0.84
N TYR A 41 -18.09 5.05 0.32
CA TYR A 41 -18.74 3.76 0.44
C TYR A 41 -20.03 3.70 -0.38
N GLY A 42 -20.88 4.72 -0.28
CA GLY A 42 -22.11 4.81 -1.07
C GLY A 42 -21.84 4.83 -2.59
N MET A 43 -20.80 5.54 -3.03
CA MET A 43 -20.37 5.55 -4.43
C MET A 43 -19.91 4.17 -4.90
N ASN A 44 -19.13 3.45 -4.11
CA ASN A 44 -18.71 2.09 -4.44
C ASN A 44 -19.92 1.14 -4.55
N MET A 45 -20.84 1.21 -3.58
CA MET A 45 -22.06 0.37 -3.59
C MET A 45 -22.96 0.67 -4.78
N ALA A 46 -23.00 1.90 -5.25
CA ALA A 46 -23.89 2.31 -6.36
C ALA A 46 -23.26 2.07 -7.73
N SER A 47 -21.92 2.13 -7.86
CA SER A 47 -21.25 2.24 -9.17
C SER A 47 -20.16 1.19 -9.40
N SER A 48 -19.80 0.37 -8.40
CA SER A 48 -18.77 -0.67 -8.51
C SER A 48 -19.36 -2.06 -8.23
N VAL A 49 -18.68 -3.09 -8.69
CA VAL A 49 -19.08 -4.49 -8.43
C VAL A 49 -18.37 -4.97 -7.16
N ARG A 50 -19.12 -5.31 -6.12
CA ARG A 50 -18.58 -5.94 -4.94
C ARG A 50 -18.20 -7.39 -5.22
N LEU A 51 -16.94 -7.74 -4.98
CA LEU A 51 -16.41 -9.09 -5.20
C LEU A 51 -16.68 -9.99 -3.98
N SER A 52 -16.91 -11.26 -4.23
CA SER A 52 -17.12 -12.29 -3.20
C SER A 52 -16.88 -13.67 -3.78
N GLU A 53 -17.00 -14.71 -2.95
CA GLU A 53 -16.96 -16.12 -3.39
C GLU A 53 -18.01 -16.46 -4.47
N ARG A 54 -19.06 -15.63 -4.62
CA ARG A 54 -20.13 -15.82 -5.62
C ARG A 54 -20.09 -14.80 -6.74
N GLN A 55 -19.31 -13.72 -6.58
CA GLN A 55 -19.23 -12.61 -7.52
C GLN A 55 -17.77 -12.42 -7.94
N LEU A 56 -17.45 -12.81 -9.17
CA LEU A 56 -16.08 -12.85 -9.72
C LEU A 56 -15.11 -13.62 -8.80
N PRO A 57 -15.40 -14.90 -8.50
CA PRO A 57 -14.62 -15.69 -7.55
C PRO A 57 -13.15 -15.82 -7.96
N GLU A 58 -12.86 -15.80 -9.27
CA GLU A 58 -11.50 -15.89 -9.81
C GLU A 58 -10.61 -14.69 -9.41
N VAL A 59 -11.22 -13.52 -9.24
CA VAL A 59 -10.52 -12.33 -8.75
C VAL A 59 -10.55 -12.29 -7.22
N TYR A 60 -11.70 -12.59 -6.61
CA TYR A 60 -11.86 -12.53 -5.16
C TYR A 60 -10.90 -13.47 -4.42
N ARG A 61 -10.64 -14.66 -4.95
CA ARG A 61 -9.80 -15.70 -4.32
C ARG A 61 -8.37 -15.25 -4.00
N HIS A 62 -7.86 -14.20 -4.65
CA HIS A 62 -6.52 -13.66 -4.41
C HIS A 62 -6.41 -12.98 -3.04
N LEU A 63 -7.45 -12.29 -2.58
CA LEU A 63 -7.38 -11.43 -1.40
C LEU A 63 -7.32 -12.20 -0.05
N PRO A 64 -8.18 -13.22 0.24
CA PRO A 64 -8.19 -13.87 1.54
C PRO A 64 -6.85 -14.51 1.97
N PRO A 65 -6.10 -15.21 1.10
CA PRO A 65 -4.79 -15.77 1.46
C PRO A 65 -3.76 -14.69 1.82
N ILE A 66 -3.79 -13.56 1.12
CA ILE A 66 -2.92 -12.41 1.39
C ILE A 66 -3.22 -11.83 2.77
N CYS A 67 -4.51 -11.63 3.07
CA CYS A 67 -4.95 -11.14 4.38
C CYS A 67 -4.57 -12.09 5.52
N ASP A 68 -4.71 -13.41 5.33
CA ASP A 68 -4.31 -14.41 6.32
C ASP A 68 -2.79 -14.35 6.56
N ARG A 69 -1.98 -14.28 5.50
CA ARG A 69 -0.52 -14.18 5.58
C ARG A 69 -0.08 -12.92 6.32
N LEU A 70 -0.70 -11.78 6.05
CA LEU A 70 -0.41 -10.50 6.71
C LEU A 70 -1.04 -10.38 8.11
N GLY A 71 -2.02 -11.24 8.44
CA GLY A 71 -2.69 -11.25 9.74
C GLY A 71 -3.72 -10.14 9.92
N ILE A 72 -4.35 -9.69 8.82
CA ILE A 72 -5.42 -8.69 8.81
C ILE A 72 -6.78 -9.33 8.52
N ALA A 73 -7.86 -8.65 8.89
CA ALA A 73 -9.20 -9.03 8.45
C ALA A 73 -9.37 -8.76 6.95
N VAL A 74 -10.13 -9.62 6.26
CA VAL A 74 -10.41 -9.41 4.83
C VAL A 74 -11.29 -8.16 4.67
N PRO A 75 -10.80 -7.10 3.98
CA PRO A 75 -11.59 -5.90 3.72
C PRO A 75 -12.66 -6.17 2.66
N GLU A 76 -13.62 -5.27 2.52
CA GLU A 76 -14.52 -5.32 1.37
C GLU A 76 -13.74 -5.08 0.09
N PHE A 77 -14.08 -5.82 -0.98
CA PHE A 77 -13.34 -5.79 -2.24
C PHE A 77 -14.25 -5.42 -3.40
N TYR A 78 -13.84 -4.43 -4.18
CA TYR A 78 -14.62 -3.87 -5.28
C TYR A 78 -13.83 -3.83 -6.58
N LEU A 79 -14.55 -4.03 -7.70
CA LEU A 79 -14.08 -3.79 -9.04
C LEU A 79 -14.81 -2.57 -9.62
N SER A 80 -14.05 -1.60 -10.09
CA SER A 80 -14.56 -0.41 -10.78
C SER A 80 -14.17 -0.43 -12.26
N MET A 81 -15.08 0.00 -13.12
CA MET A 81 -14.79 0.17 -14.55
C MET A 81 -13.95 1.44 -14.74
N ASP A 82 -12.67 1.24 -15.04
CA ASP A 82 -11.73 2.29 -15.43
C ASP A 82 -10.61 1.64 -16.27
N PRO A 83 -10.34 2.14 -17.50
CA PRO A 83 -9.26 1.62 -18.34
C PRO A 83 -7.86 1.95 -17.80
N MET A 84 -7.74 2.95 -16.92
CA MET A 84 -6.45 3.26 -16.27
C MET A 84 -6.16 2.25 -15.17
N PRO A 85 -5.02 1.53 -15.25
CA PRO A 85 -4.63 0.57 -14.22
C PRO A 85 -4.44 1.25 -12.87
N ASN A 86 -5.24 0.86 -11.88
CA ASN A 86 -5.15 1.42 -10.54
C ASN A 86 -5.74 0.47 -9.48
N ALA A 87 -5.25 0.60 -8.25
CA ALA A 87 -5.87 0.05 -7.06
C ALA A 87 -5.77 1.08 -5.93
N TRP A 88 -6.67 1.00 -4.96
CA TRP A 88 -6.59 1.85 -3.77
C TRP A 88 -7.34 1.25 -2.60
N THR A 89 -6.83 1.53 -1.42
CA THR A 89 -7.49 1.27 -0.15
C THR A 89 -8.07 2.55 0.41
N PHE A 90 -9.26 2.47 0.98
CA PHE A 90 -9.97 3.60 1.55
C PHE A 90 -10.75 3.20 2.78
N GLY A 91 -10.98 4.17 3.70
CA GLY A 91 -11.81 4.03 4.88
C GLY A 91 -11.08 4.36 6.18
N ASP A 92 -11.78 4.20 7.29
CA ASP A 92 -11.28 4.30 8.67
C ASP A 92 -11.94 3.22 9.53
N THR A 93 -13.24 3.33 9.73
CA THR A 93 -14.04 2.34 10.47
C THR A 93 -14.46 1.17 9.56
N ARG A 94 -14.62 1.43 8.29
CA ARG A 94 -14.97 0.45 7.25
C ARG A 94 -13.97 0.53 6.10
N ILE A 95 -13.07 -0.43 6.07
CA ILE A 95 -11.99 -0.46 5.09
C ILE A 95 -12.40 -1.29 3.86
N PHE A 96 -12.12 -0.78 2.68
CA PHE A 96 -12.33 -1.48 1.41
C PHE A 96 -11.18 -1.24 0.43
N ILE A 97 -10.94 -2.22 -0.41
CA ILE A 97 -10.01 -2.16 -1.53
C ILE A 97 -10.83 -2.10 -2.82
N THR A 98 -10.44 -1.24 -3.74
CA THR A 98 -11.01 -1.18 -5.09
C THR A 98 -9.90 -1.34 -6.10
N VAL A 99 -10.13 -2.20 -7.10
CA VAL A 99 -9.25 -2.34 -8.27
C VAL A 99 -10.00 -1.92 -9.52
N THR A 100 -9.29 -1.48 -10.55
CA THR A 100 -9.87 -1.11 -11.84
C THR A 100 -9.85 -2.27 -12.82
N SER A 101 -10.77 -2.27 -13.80
CA SER A 101 -10.76 -3.22 -14.90
C SER A 101 -9.43 -3.18 -15.68
N GLY A 102 -8.89 -1.99 -15.92
CA GLY A 102 -7.59 -1.84 -16.59
C GLY A 102 -6.42 -2.47 -15.83
N LEU A 103 -6.48 -2.50 -14.49
CA LEU A 103 -5.48 -3.22 -13.69
C LEU A 103 -5.57 -4.73 -13.92
N LEU A 104 -6.77 -5.29 -13.88
CA LEU A 104 -6.99 -6.73 -14.08
C LEU A 104 -6.60 -7.19 -15.49
N GLU A 105 -6.77 -6.33 -16.50
CA GLU A 105 -6.34 -6.62 -17.87
C GLU A 105 -4.82 -6.57 -18.05
N MET A 106 -4.13 -5.77 -17.22
CA MET A 106 -2.71 -5.53 -17.38
C MET A 106 -1.83 -6.49 -16.57
N MET A 107 -2.31 -6.95 -15.40
CA MET A 107 -1.55 -7.77 -14.46
C MET A 107 -1.83 -9.26 -14.64
N ASP A 108 -0.81 -10.09 -14.47
CA ASP A 108 -0.99 -11.52 -14.24
C ASP A 108 -1.37 -11.80 -12.77
N ASP A 109 -1.68 -13.08 -12.45
CA ASP A 109 -2.13 -13.48 -11.12
C ASP A 109 -1.12 -13.12 -10.03
N GLU A 110 0.18 -13.31 -10.27
CA GLU A 110 1.23 -13.01 -9.30
C GLU A 110 1.43 -11.50 -9.11
N GLU A 111 1.32 -10.74 -10.21
CA GLU A 111 1.36 -9.28 -10.20
C GLU A 111 0.13 -8.71 -9.48
N LEU A 112 -1.05 -9.30 -9.67
CA LEU A 112 -2.27 -8.94 -8.94
C LEU A 112 -2.13 -9.22 -7.44
N ASP A 113 -1.55 -10.37 -7.05
CA ASP A 113 -1.25 -10.68 -5.65
C ASP A 113 -0.33 -9.61 -5.04
N ALA A 114 0.68 -9.15 -5.77
CA ALA A 114 1.57 -8.10 -5.29
C ALA A 114 0.85 -6.76 -5.09
N VAL A 115 -0.04 -6.37 -6.02
CA VAL A 115 -0.85 -5.15 -5.88
C VAL A 115 -1.79 -5.27 -4.68
N LEU A 116 -2.51 -6.37 -4.53
CA LEU A 116 -3.41 -6.57 -3.38
C LEU A 116 -2.64 -6.61 -2.05
N ALA A 117 -1.46 -7.22 -2.03
CA ALA A 117 -0.61 -7.23 -0.84
C ALA A 117 -0.06 -5.83 -0.49
N HIS A 118 0.22 -5.00 -1.50
CA HIS A 118 0.57 -3.59 -1.31
C HIS A 118 -0.58 -2.83 -0.65
N GLU A 119 -1.81 -2.97 -1.15
CA GLU A 119 -3.00 -2.35 -0.57
C GLU A 119 -3.28 -2.86 0.86
N CYS A 120 -3.09 -4.15 1.10
CA CYS A 120 -3.13 -4.72 2.45
C CYS A 120 -2.01 -4.17 3.36
N GLY A 121 -0.88 -3.80 2.79
CA GLY A 121 0.22 -3.11 3.48
C GLY A 121 -0.24 -1.78 4.07
N HIS A 122 -1.01 -0.99 3.34
CA HIS A 122 -1.60 0.26 3.86
C HIS A 122 -2.52 -0.01 5.06
N ILE A 123 -3.29 -1.10 5.05
CA ILE A 123 -4.14 -1.48 6.19
C ILE A 123 -3.28 -1.85 7.39
N LEU A 124 -2.30 -2.72 7.20
CA LEU A 124 -1.45 -3.24 8.27
C LEU A 124 -0.62 -2.13 8.93
N CYS A 125 -0.07 -1.20 8.13
CA CYS A 125 0.71 -0.05 8.61
C CYS A 125 -0.14 1.13 9.10
N ARG A 126 -1.49 1.01 9.08
CA ARG A 126 -2.44 2.06 9.48
C ARG A 126 -2.34 3.34 8.64
N HIS A 127 -1.97 3.23 7.40
CA HIS A 127 -1.86 4.36 6.48
C HIS A 127 -3.22 4.83 5.96
N VAL A 128 -4.23 3.95 5.95
CA VAL A 128 -5.53 4.14 5.24
C VAL A 128 -6.20 5.44 5.64
N LEU A 129 -6.25 5.75 6.94
CA LEU A 129 -6.83 6.98 7.45
C LEU A 129 -6.20 8.22 6.82
N TYR A 130 -4.87 8.32 6.88
CA TYR A 130 -4.13 9.50 6.38
C TYR A 130 -4.14 9.57 4.86
N HIS A 131 -4.09 8.43 4.15
CA HIS A 131 -4.26 8.38 2.70
C HIS A 131 -5.65 8.86 2.28
N SER A 132 -6.70 8.45 3.00
CA SER A 132 -8.07 8.92 2.77
C SER A 132 -8.17 10.43 2.93
N VAL A 133 -7.58 10.98 3.98
CA VAL A 133 -7.52 12.43 4.24
C VAL A 133 -6.71 13.15 3.14
N ALA A 134 -5.54 12.63 2.77
CA ALA A 134 -4.70 13.21 1.73
C ALA A 134 -5.43 13.30 0.38
N ARG A 135 -6.18 12.28 0.01
CA ARG A 135 -6.98 12.24 -1.22
C ARG A 135 -7.99 13.40 -1.30
N TYR A 136 -8.67 13.71 -0.19
CA TYR A 136 -9.61 14.84 -0.15
C TYR A 136 -8.91 16.17 -0.23
N ILE A 137 -7.75 16.32 0.40
CA ILE A 137 -6.92 17.53 0.31
C ILE A 137 -6.52 17.78 -1.16
N LEU A 138 -6.02 16.74 -1.83
CA LEU A 138 -5.55 16.83 -3.21
C LEU A 138 -6.69 16.99 -4.23
N ALA A 139 -7.88 16.44 -3.94
CA ALA A 139 -9.07 16.60 -4.80
C ALA A 139 -9.67 18.02 -4.77
N GLY A 140 -9.03 18.95 -4.06
CA GLY A 140 -9.48 20.36 -4.03
C GLY A 140 -10.81 20.54 -3.31
N VAL A 141 -11.10 19.74 -2.28
CA VAL A 141 -12.27 19.94 -1.39
C VAL A 141 -12.15 21.27 -0.61
N ASP A 142 -11.29 22.18 -1.07
CA ASP A 142 -11.18 23.57 -0.65
C ASP A 142 -12.54 24.33 -0.68
N SER A 143 -13.49 23.86 -1.49
CA SER A 143 -14.84 24.42 -1.57
C SER A 143 -15.66 24.23 -0.28
N LEU A 144 -15.23 23.37 0.65
CA LEU A 144 -15.92 23.16 1.93
C LEU A 144 -15.45 24.08 3.06
N GLY A 145 -14.57 25.07 2.77
CA GLY A 145 -14.16 26.11 3.72
C GLY A 145 -13.34 25.63 4.92
N VAL A 146 -13.20 24.32 5.11
CA VAL A 146 -12.48 23.69 6.23
C VAL A 146 -10.98 23.61 5.93
N LEU A 147 -10.62 23.47 4.65
CA LEU A 147 -9.25 23.27 4.17
C LEU A 147 -8.48 24.55 3.89
N GLY A 148 -9.15 25.68 3.68
CA GLY A 148 -8.49 26.97 3.48
C GLY A 148 -7.64 27.47 4.66
N LYS A 149 -7.63 26.69 5.76
CA LYS A 149 -6.75 26.90 6.93
C LYS A 149 -5.53 25.97 6.93
N LEU A 150 -5.42 25.02 5.99
CA LEU A 150 -4.24 24.20 5.86
C LEU A 150 -3.10 25.04 5.32
N THR A 151 -2.14 25.27 6.17
CA THR A 151 -0.90 25.91 5.76
C THR A 151 -0.16 25.01 4.78
N VAL A 152 0.43 25.59 3.75
CA VAL A 152 1.29 24.89 2.78
C VAL A 152 2.23 23.85 3.44
N PRO A 153 2.85 24.12 4.61
CA PRO A 153 3.68 23.14 5.30
C PRO A 153 2.98 21.81 5.62
N ILE A 154 1.70 21.83 6.00
CA ILE A 154 0.96 20.58 6.31
C ILE A 154 0.72 19.77 5.03
N GLN A 155 0.32 20.44 3.94
CA GLN A 155 0.14 19.77 2.64
C GLN A 155 1.44 19.11 2.17
N LEU A 156 2.56 19.83 2.29
CA LEU A 156 3.88 19.33 1.92
C LEU A 156 4.30 18.13 2.79
N ALA A 157 4.02 18.17 4.10
CA ALA A 157 4.30 17.06 5.01
C ALA A 157 3.48 15.82 4.66
N PHE A 158 2.20 15.98 4.30
CA PHE A 158 1.36 14.88 3.81
C PHE A 158 1.92 14.24 2.55
N LEU A 159 2.25 15.05 1.54
CA LEU A 159 2.79 14.56 0.28
C LEU A 159 4.16 13.88 0.48
N TYR A 160 4.98 14.42 1.38
CA TYR A 160 6.26 13.80 1.72
C TYR A 160 6.05 12.42 2.39
N TRP A 161 5.20 12.36 3.41
CA TRP A 161 4.90 11.11 4.10
C TRP A 161 4.24 10.08 3.16
N GLN A 162 3.28 10.47 2.33
CA GLN A 162 2.60 9.58 1.38
C GLN A 162 3.59 8.82 0.49
N ARG A 163 4.65 9.49 0.01
CA ARG A 163 5.72 8.83 -0.75
C ARG A 163 6.49 7.80 0.06
N LYS A 164 6.73 8.09 1.34
CA LYS A 164 7.50 7.19 2.20
C LYS A 164 6.68 5.98 2.63
N SER A 165 5.37 6.14 2.78
CA SER A 165 4.45 5.04 3.10
C SER A 165 4.39 3.98 1.99
N GLU A 166 4.57 4.38 0.71
CA GLU A 166 4.64 3.44 -0.41
C GLU A 166 5.79 2.43 -0.25
N LEU A 167 6.93 2.84 0.31
CA LEU A 167 8.08 1.95 0.53
C LEU A 167 7.77 0.83 1.53
N SER A 168 6.97 1.11 2.55
CA SER A 168 6.50 0.08 3.49
C SER A 168 5.54 -0.90 2.83
N CYS A 169 4.64 -0.40 1.99
CA CYS A 169 3.67 -1.23 1.28
C CYS A 169 4.32 -2.10 0.22
N ASP A 170 5.37 -1.62 -0.47
CA ASP A 170 6.20 -2.42 -1.36
C ASP A 170 6.91 -3.57 -0.62
N ARG A 171 7.38 -3.33 0.60
CA ARG A 171 7.93 -4.39 1.45
C ARG A 171 6.86 -5.42 1.84
N ALA A 172 5.64 -4.99 2.19
CA ALA A 172 4.53 -5.90 2.45
C ALA A 172 4.19 -6.76 1.23
N ALA A 173 4.15 -6.17 0.04
CA ALA A 173 3.96 -6.88 -1.23
C ALA A 173 5.09 -7.88 -1.50
N ALA A 174 6.36 -7.48 -1.31
CA ALA A 174 7.51 -8.35 -1.48
C ALA A 174 7.56 -9.52 -0.49
N ILE A 175 7.03 -9.33 0.72
CA ILE A 175 6.87 -10.42 1.69
C ILE A 175 5.88 -11.47 1.19
N VAL A 176 4.77 -11.05 0.62
CA VAL A 176 3.72 -11.95 0.11
C VAL A 176 4.19 -12.61 -1.19
N THR A 177 4.76 -11.87 -2.10
CA THR A 177 5.29 -12.33 -3.39
C THR A 177 6.83 -12.36 -3.38
N SER A 178 7.47 -11.44 -4.12
CA SER A 178 8.92 -11.22 -4.09
C SER A 178 9.28 -9.79 -4.52
N PRO A 179 10.49 -9.30 -4.24
CA PRO A 179 10.98 -8.01 -4.72
C PRO A 179 10.94 -7.86 -6.24
N GLU A 180 11.19 -8.96 -6.95
CA GLU A 180 11.17 -9.01 -8.41
C GLU A 180 9.76 -8.83 -8.97
N VAL A 181 8.75 -9.46 -8.34
CA VAL A 181 7.32 -9.31 -8.72
C VAL A 181 6.87 -7.88 -8.52
N VAL A 182 7.17 -7.30 -7.34
CA VAL A 182 6.86 -5.88 -7.06
C VAL A 182 7.50 -4.97 -8.09
N SER A 183 8.76 -5.23 -8.46
CA SER A 183 9.47 -4.45 -9.47
C SER A 183 8.84 -4.58 -10.86
N ARG A 184 8.33 -5.78 -11.23
CA ARG A 184 7.57 -5.97 -12.47
C ARG A 184 6.26 -5.17 -12.46
N VAL A 185 5.52 -5.19 -11.34
CA VAL A 185 4.31 -4.36 -11.17
C VAL A 185 4.64 -2.90 -11.40
N MET A 186 5.73 -2.39 -10.83
CA MET A 186 6.16 -1.00 -11.06
C MET A 186 6.46 -0.75 -12.54
N ALA A 187 7.08 -1.69 -13.23
CA ALA A 187 7.35 -1.59 -14.67
C ALA A 187 6.05 -1.54 -15.48
N ARG A 188 5.04 -2.35 -15.13
CA ARG A 188 3.70 -2.30 -15.76
C ARG A 188 3.08 -0.92 -15.58
N LEU A 189 3.05 -0.43 -14.37
CA LEU A 189 2.44 0.87 -14.04
C LEU A 189 3.18 2.06 -14.70
N ALA A 190 4.50 1.95 -14.89
CA ALA A 190 5.31 3.00 -15.48
C ALA A 190 5.31 3.00 -17.02
N ALA A 191 5.27 1.82 -17.66
CA ALA A 191 5.53 1.68 -19.08
C ALA A 191 4.52 0.81 -19.85
N GLY A 192 3.49 0.27 -19.17
CA GLY A 192 2.40 -0.46 -19.82
C GLY A 192 2.49 -1.98 -19.74
N PRO A 193 1.69 -2.70 -20.53
CA PRO A 193 1.46 -4.12 -20.38
C PRO A 193 2.71 -4.97 -20.65
N ARG A 194 2.65 -6.24 -20.24
CA ARG A 194 3.73 -7.23 -20.32
C ARG A 194 4.43 -7.25 -21.68
N LYS A 195 3.69 -7.22 -22.77
CA LYS A 195 4.22 -7.23 -24.14
C LYS A 195 5.28 -6.14 -24.37
N ILE A 196 5.20 -5.03 -23.65
CA ILE A 196 6.15 -3.90 -23.76
C ILE A 196 7.27 -4.04 -22.71
N THR A 197 6.93 -4.50 -21.52
CA THR A 197 7.77 -4.36 -20.33
C THR A 197 8.47 -5.65 -19.88
N GLU A 198 8.23 -6.81 -20.53
CA GLU A 198 8.81 -8.08 -20.13
C GLU A 198 10.35 -8.13 -20.20
N ASN A 199 10.95 -7.31 -21.06
CA ASN A 199 12.40 -7.25 -21.26
C ASN A 199 13.07 -6.05 -20.56
N ILE A 200 12.37 -5.36 -19.66
CA ILE A 200 12.96 -4.26 -18.89
C ILE A 200 14.02 -4.83 -17.95
N ASN A 201 15.24 -4.28 -18.04
CA ASN A 201 16.30 -4.55 -17.07
C ASN A 201 16.01 -3.76 -15.78
N LEU A 202 15.44 -4.45 -14.79
CA LEU A 202 15.02 -3.84 -13.52
C LEU A 202 16.20 -3.25 -12.73
N GLU A 203 17.38 -3.84 -12.82
CA GLU A 203 18.58 -3.34 -12.14
C GLU A 203 19.08 -2.04 -12.78
N GLU A 204 19.11 -1.97 -14.10
CA GLU A 204 19.46 -0.75 -14.83
C GLU A 204 18.43 0.36 -14.57
N TRP A 205 17.14 0.00 -14.52
CA TRP A 205 16.09 0.95 -14.19
C TRP A 205 16.20 1.46 -12.75
N ALA A 206 16.58 0.60 -11.80
CA ALA A 206 16.85 1.01 -10.43
C ALA A 206 18.00 2.03 -10.32
N GLN A 207 19.05 1.90 -11.15
CA GLN A 207 20.15 2.88 -11.19
C GLN A 207 19.72 4.27 -11.67
N GLN A 208 18.64 4.37 -12.44
CA GLN A 208 18.06 5.65 -12.83
C GLN A 208 17.62 6.49 -11.61
N ALA A 209 17.25 5.83 -10.50
CA ALA A 209 16.91 6.50 -9.26
C ALA A 209 18.09 7.23 -8.61
N ASP A 210 19.32 6.74 -8.79
CA ASP A 210 20.52 7.40 -8.25
C ASP A 210 20.80 8.71 -9.00
N GLN A 211 20.59 8.71 -10.31
CA GLN A 211 20.70 9.92 -11.14
C GLN A 211 19.62 10.94 -10.76
N TYR A 212 18.40 10.46 -10.51
CA TYR A 212 17.31 11.28 -10.01
C TYR A 212 17.67 11.96 -8.69
N ASP A 213 18.21 11.22 -7.72
CA ASP A 213 18.60 11.77 -6.42
C ASP A 213 19.67 12.87 -6.54
N VAL A 214 20.64 12.73 -7.45
CA VAL A 214 21.66 13.75 -7.74
C VAL A 214 21.01 15.03 -8.25
N ILE A 215 20.10 14.94 -9.23
CA ILE A 215 19.44 16.09 -9.82
C ILE A 215 18.62 16.86 -8.79
N TRP A 216 17.84 16.16 -7.95
CA TRP A 216 16.88 16.76 -7.05
C TRP A 216 17.48 17.23 -5.72
N ASN A 217 18.64 16.69 -5.33
CA ASN A 217 19.36 17.19 -4.15
C ASN A 217 20.20 18.43 -4.43
N SER A 218 20.32 18.87 -5.67
CA SER A 218 21.17 19.99 -6.08
C SER A 218 20.62 21.39 -5.81
N GLY A 219 19.40 21.56 -5.22
CA GLY A 219 18.88 22.88 -4.87
C GLY A 219 17.47 22.92 -4.29
N ILE A 220 17.16 24.00 -3.55
CA ILE A 220 15.85 24.23 -2.90
C ILE A 220 14.73 24.36 -3.94
N TRP A 221 14.99 24.99 -5.07
CA TRP A 221 14.02 25.16 -6.17
C TRP A 221 13.58 23.82 -6.74
N ASN A 222 14.52 22.92 -6.94
CA ASN A 222 14.23 21.57 -7.42
C ASN A 222 13.33 20.79 -6.44
N LYS A 223 13.53 20.95 -5.13
CA LYS A 223 12.65 20.34 -4.12
C LYS A 223 11.21 20.84 -4.18
N THR A 224 11.02 22.13 -4.45
CA THR A 224 9.67 22.72 -4.60
C THR A 224 8.98 22.20 -5.85
N LEU A 225 9.67 22.16 -6.99
CA LEU A 225 9.14 21.60 -8.24
C LEU A 225 8.83 20.09 -8.12
N GLN A 226 9.67 19.35 -7.41
CA GLN A 226 9.43 17.94 -7.11
C GLN A 226 8.08 17.72 -6.41
N ILE A 227 7.74 18.56 -5.46
CA ILE A 227 6.49 18.47 -4.71
C ILE A 227 5.29 18.66 -5.65
N TYR A 228 5.35 19.64 -6.55
CA TYR A 228 4.30 19.85 -7.54
C TYR A 228 4.16 18.69 -8.53
N ALA A 229 5.28 18.17 -9.02
CA ALA A 229 5.28 17.03 -9.95
C ALA A 229 4.67 15.76 -9.33
N ILE A 230 4.82 15.59 -8.01
CA ILE A 230 4.32 14.44 -7.25
C ILE A 230 2.83 14.54 -6.98
N ALA A 231 2.32 15.74 -6.71
CA ALA A 231 0.91 15.95 -6.38
C ALA A 231 -0.05 15.46 -7.49
N ALA A 232 0.47 15.31 -8.72
CA ALA A 232 -0.29 14.86 -9.88
C ALA A 232 -0.21 13.33 -10.14
N GLN A 233 0.57 12.57 -9.35
CA GLN A 233 0.79 11.14 -9.61
C GLN A 233 0.25 10.29 -8.46
N ASN A 234 -0.51 9.23 -8.80
CA ASN A 234 -1.06 8.28 -7.81
C ASN A 234 0.04 7.42 -7.17
N HIS A 235 1.05 7.00 -7.94
CA HIS A 235 2.15 6.14 -7.50
C HIS A 235 3.50 6.69 -7.98
N PRO A 236 4.01 7.77 -7.33
CA PRO A 236 5.22 8.44 -7.80
C PRO A 236 6.48 7.61 -7.57
N PHE A 237 7.51 7.90 -8.39
CA PHE A 237 8.88 7.40 -8.21
C PHE A 237 9.09 5.90 -8.39
N SER A 238 8.46 5.30 -9.39
CA SER A 238 8.59 3.86 -9.65
C SER A 238 10.04 3.37 -9.66
N ALA A 239 10.99 4.10 -10.28
CA ALA A 239 12.41 3.72 -10.28
C ALA A 239 13.02 3.72 -8.86
N VAL A 240 12.67 4.70 -8.01
CA VAL A 240 13.12 4.76 -6.62
C VAL A 240 12.54 3.59 -5.83
N ARG A 241 11.26 3.29 -6.00
CA ARG A 241 10.59 2.17 -5.34
C ARG A 241 11.21 0.83 -5.74
N VAL A 242 11.51 0.63 -7.03
CA VAL A 242 12.22 -0.56 -7.53
C VAL A 242 13.59 -0.69 -6.87
N ARG A 243 14.39 0.39 -6.83
CA ARG A 243 15.69 0.38 -6.16
C ARG A 243 15.57 -0.03 -4.68
N GLU A 244 14.65 0.59 -3.95
CA GLU A 244 14.49 0.35 -2.50
C GLU A 244 13.99 -1.08 -2.21
N VAL A 245 13.04 -1.60 -2.99
CA VAL A 245 12.54 -2.97 -2.77
C VAL A 245 13.57 -4.03 -3.16
N LEU A 246 14.31 -3.86 -4.26
CA LEU A 246 15.40 -4.77 -4.65
C LEU A 246 16.54 -4.77 -3.63
N LYS A 247 16.93 -3.57 -3.16
CA LYS A 247 17.95 -3.43 -2.11
C LYS A 247 17.53 -4.13 -0.82
N TRP A 248 16.28 -3.93 -0.39
CA TRP A 248 15.75 -4.57 0.81
C TRP A 248 15.63 -6.09 0.64
N GLY A 249 15.24 -6.58 -0.54
CA GLY A 249 15.17 -7.99 -0.87
C GLY A 249 16.49 -8.75 -0.71
N ARG A 250 17.64 -8.06 -0.79
CA ARG A 250 18.98 -8.61 -0.55
C ARG A 250 19.40 -8.58 0.92
N SER A 251 18.61 -7.93 1.78
CA SER A 251 18.93 -7.76 3.20
C SER A 251 18.73 -9.05 4.00
N GLU A 252 19.40 -9.13 5.14
CA GLU A 252 19.19 -10.20 6.12
C GLU A 252 17.79 -10.10 6.75
N GLU A 253 17.28 -8.89 6.95
CA GLU A 253 15.94 -8.63 7.46
C GLU A 253 14.87 -9.32 6.60
N TYR A 254 14.88 -9.09 5.29
CA TYR A 254 13.95 -9.74 4.36
C TYR A 254 14.05 -11.27 4.40
N ARG A 255 15.29 -11.82 4.37
CA ARG A 255 15.52 -13.27 4.43
C ARG A 255 14.96 -13.88 5.71
N ASN A 256 15.15 -13.23 6.85
CA ASN A 256 14.63 -13.68 8.13
C ASN A 256 13.10 -13.71 8.16
N ILE A 257 12.45 -12.67 7.62
CA ILE A 257 10.99 -12.60 7.51
C ILE A 257 10.47 -13.74 6.60
N LYS A 258 11.06 -13.93 5.41
CA LYS A 258 10.65 -15.00 4.48
C LYS A 258 10.85 -16.40 5.10
N ASN A 259 11.95 -16.64 5.78
CA ASN A 259 12.21 -17.92 6.47
C ASN A 259 11.20 -18.18 7.59
N ASN A 260 10.80 -17.14 8.35
CA ASN A 260 9.78 -17.28 9.38
C ASN A 260 8.41 -17.61 8.78
N LEU A 261 8.06 -17.00 7.65
CA LEU A 261 6.82 -17.30 6.94
C LEU A 261 6.81 -18.71 6.37
N LEU A 262 7.91 -19.18 5.77
CA LEU A 262 8.03 -20.57 5.29
C LEU A 262 7.87 -21.59 6.41
N ARG A 263 8.34 -21.30 7.63
CA ARG A 263 8.08 -22.13 8.81
C ARG A 263 6.61 -22.15 9.21
N LEU A 264 5.91 -21.03 9.08
CA LEU A 264 4.47 -20.95 9.32
C LEU A 264 3.69 -21.71 8.24
N ASP A 265 4.07 -21.57 6.97
CA ASP A 265 3.46 -22.27 5.83
C ASP A 265 3.66 -23.80 5.87
N SER A 266 4.59 -24.30 6.69
CA SER A 266 4.88 -25.74 6.83
C SER A 266 3.75 -26.59 7.50
N GLY A 267 2.57 -26.05 7.64
CA GLY A 267 1.35 -26.86 7.69
C GLY A 267 0.67 -27.02 9.03
N HIS A 268 1.11 -26.37 10.09
CA HIS A 268 0.38 -26.43 11.37
C HIS A 268 -0.72 -25.38 11.41
N ARG A 269 -1.99 -25.81 11.51
CA ARG A 269 -3.13 -24.91 11.72
C ARG A 269 -3.67 -25.04 13.14
N CYS A 270 -3.97 -23.92 13.76
CA CYS A 270 -4.64 -23.92 15.07
C CYS A 270 -6.00 -24.62 14.97
N PRO A 271 -6.30 -25.64 15.81
CA PRO A 271 -7.55 -26.37 15.73
C PRO A 271 -8.76 -25.48 16.06
N ARG A 272 -8.56 -24.40 16.84
CA ARG A 272 -9.63 -23.48 17.25
C ARG A 272 -9.91 -22.38 16.22
N CYS A 273 -8.91 -21.60 15.83
CA CYS A 273 -9.12 -20.43 14.95
C CYS A 273 -8.74 -20.69 13.49
N LYS A 274 -8.25 -21.89 13.18
CA LYS A 274 -7.81 -22.36 11.83
C LYS A 274 -6.66 -21.58 11.19
N ARG A 275 -6.14 -20.53 11.85
CA ARG A 275 -4.99 -19.78 11.37
C ARG A 275 -3.74 -20.63 11.40
N THR A 276 -2.85 -20.39 10.46
CA THR A 276 -1.52 -21.03 10.40
C THR A 276 -0.70 -20.64 11.63
N VAL A 277 -0.04 -21.61 12.24
CA VAL A 277 0.75 -21.45 13.47
C VAL A 277 2.09 -22.16 13.30
N ASP A 278 3.11 -21.63 13.96
CA ASP A 278 4.41 -22.31 14.04
C ASP A 278 4.27 -23.60 14.88
N GLY A 279 4.75 -24.71 14.34
CA GLY A 279 4.73 -25.99 15.03
C GLY A 279 5.52 -26.02 16.34
N SER A 280 6.37 -25.03 16.63
CA SER A 280 7.09 -24.89 17.89
C SER A 280 6.27 -24.23 18.99
N TRP A 281 5.17 -23.55 18.68
CA TRP A 281 4.39 -22.82 19.65
C TRP A 281 3.63 -23.73 20.61
N THR A 282 3.64 -23.36 21.88
CA THR A 282 2.84 -24.01 22.92
C THR A 282 1.40 -23.53 22.92
N TYR A 283 1.19 -22.26 22.58
CA TYR A 283 -0.12 -21.63 22.49
C TYR A 283 -0.24 -20.88 21.17
N CYS A 284 -1.45 -20.81 20.64
CA CYS A 284 -1.76 -20.01 19.47
C CYS A 284 -1.67 -18.51 19.78
N ASN A 285 -0.78 -17.79 19.11
CA ASN A 285 -0.59 -16.35 19.32
C ASN A 285 -1.80 -15.51 18.89
N TYR A 286 -2.74 -16.10 18.11
CA TYR A 286 -3.94 -15.40 17.64
C TYR A 286 -5.15 -15.54 18.56
N CYS A 287 -5.33 -16.72 19.21
CA CYS A 287 -6.54 -16.99 19.98
C CYS A 287 -6.27 -17.61 21.36
N GLY A 288 -5.02 -17.76 21.78
CA GLY A 288 -4.62 -18.31 23.05
C GLY A 288 -4.88 -19.81 23.24
N HIS A 289 -5.33 -20.52 22.19
CA HIS A 289 -5.59 -21.96 22.28
C HIS A 289 -4.29 -22.74 22.48
N LYS A 290 -4.27 -23.70 23.39
CA LYS A 290 -3.11 -24.59 23.61
C LYS A 290 -2.93 -25.50 22.42
N LEU A 291 -1.72 -25.53 21.86
CA LEU A 291 -1.36 -26.32 20.66
C LEU A 291 -0.62 -27.62 21.01
N LYS A 292 0.09 -27.62 22.12
CA LYS A 292 0.84 -28.78 22.67
C LYS A 292 0.50 -29.02 24.10
#